data_4da74c4ab3ace5ee665ef83bb92e7e7f
#
_entry.id   4da74c4ab3ace5ee665ef83bb92e7e7f
#
_cell.length_a   1.000
_cell.length_b   1.000
_cell.length_c   1.000
_cell.angle_alpha   90.00
_cell.angle_beta   90.00
_cell.angle_gamma   90.00
#
_symmetry.space_group_name_H-M   'P 1'
#
loop_
_entity.id
_entity.type
_entity.pdbx_description
1 polymer ?
#
loop_
_entity_poly.entity_id
_entity_poly.type
_entity_poly.pdbx_seq_one_letter_code
_entity_poly.pdbx_strand_id
1 'polypeptide(L)'
;MRRILVVLILALVLVGCAKPAEENAKVLTNEEWNAVAEDIFNEMELPAMMALSSEELTDILGINAGNLDSFLIMLPMMSVHATEIMVYQAKDGMIETVTEEVNAYLDNYEQMWSTYLPDQYELVKNRVQRTIGNTLIVIIAEDTETIVAKIDAALAE
;
A
#
# COMPACT_ATOMS: atom_id res chain seq x y z
N MET A 1 -53.88 -43.52 -27.22
CA MET A 1 -53.43 -43.06 -25.89
C MET A 1 -51.94 -42.88 -25.99
N ARG A 2 -51.48 -41.63 -26.26
CA ARG A 2 -50.09 -41.28 -26.45
C ARG A 2 -49.60 -40.74 -25.11
N ARG A 3 -48.67 -41.47 -24.43
CA ARG A 3 -47.98 -41.01 -23.21
C ARG A 3 -46.83 -40.11 -23.62
N ILE A 4 -46.95 -38.82 -23.37
CA ILE A 4 -45.89 -37.85 -23.56
C ILE A 4 -45.02 -37.89 -22.31
N LEU A 5 -43.78 -38.34 -22.46
CA LEU A 5 -42.74 -38.32 -21.42
C LEU A 5 -42.05 -36.96 -21.45
N VAL A 6 -42.35 -36.10 -20.48
CA VAL A 6 -41.66 -34.82 -20.30
C VAL A 6 -40.39 -35.08 -19.51
N VAL A 7 -39.24 -35.03 -20.18
CA VAL A 7 -37.93 -35.08 -19.54
C VAL A 7 -37.58 -33.66 -19.11
N LEU A 8 -37.64 -33.40 -17.81
CA LEU A 8 -37.22 -32.15 -17.20
C LEU A 8 -35.70 -32.17 -17.05
N ILE A 9 -34.98 -31.48 -17.94
CA ILE A 9 -33.53 -31.29 -17.82
C ILE A 9 -33.31 -30.17 -16.81
N LEU A 10 -32.87 -30.55 -15.60
CA LEU A 10 -32.42 -29.62 -14.55
C LEU A 10 -31.01 -29.18 -14.88
N ALA A 11 -30.89 -28.02 -15.53
CA ALA A 11 -29.57 -27.38 -15.74
C ALA A 11 -29.05 -26.83 -14.40
N LEU A 12 -28.09 -27.55 -13.77
CA LEU A 12 -27.31 -27.02 -12.65
C LEU A 12 -26.41 -25.93 -13.18
N VAL A 13 -26.78 -24.69 -12.97
CA VAL A 13 -25.88 -23.54 -13.16
C VAL A 13 -24.91 -23.53 -11.96
N LEU A 14 -23.72 -24.07 -12.14
CA LEU A 14 -22.58 -23.86 -11.24
C LEU A 14 -22.16 -22.40 -11.38
N VAL A 15 -22.72 -21.54 -10.56
CA VAL A 15 -22.15 -20.21 -10.31
C VAL A 15 -20.87 -20.46 -9.51
N GLY A 16 -19.77 -20.68 -10.23
CA GLY A 16 -18.45 -20.61 -9.66
C GLY A 16 -18.25 -19.17 -9.17
N CYS A 17 -18.12 -18.97 -7.86
CA CYS A 17 -17.50 -17.76 -7.32
C CYS A 17 -16.08 -17.69 -7.88
N ALA A 18 -15.92 -17.03 -9.02
CA ALA A 18 -14.61 -16.56 -9.44
C ALA A 18 -14.17 -15.56 -8.37
N LYS A 19 -13.20 -15.95 -7.52
CA LYS A 19 -12.41 -15.00 -6.77
C LYS A 19 -11.94 -13.95 -7.78
N PRO A 20 -12.12 -12.63 -7.54
CA PRO A 20 -11.50 -11.64 -8.44
C PRO A 20 -10.03 -12.04 -8.59
N ALA A 21 -9.55 -12.09 -9.82
CA ALA A 21 -8.12 -12.29 -10.08
C ALA A 21 -7.39 -11.25 -9.23
N GLU A 22 -6.57 -11.69 -8.31
CA GLU A 22 -5.62 -10.82 -7.64
C GLU A 22 -4.78 -10.24 -8.77
N GLU A 23 -4.96 -8.97 -9.05
CA GLU A 23 -4.16 -8.25 -10.01
C GLU A 23 -2.75 -8.25 -9.43
N ASN A 24 -1.86 -9.10 -9.98
CA ASN A 24 -0.49 -9.18 -9.54
C ASN A 24 0.18 -7.87 -9.94
N ALA A 25 0.39 -6.99 -8.97
CA ALA A 25 1.19 -5.80 -9.17
C ALA A 25 2.60 -6.22 -9.59
N LYS A 26 3.20 -5.49 -10.53
CA LYS A 26 4.62 -5.67 -10.91
C LYS A 26 5.49 -5.51 -9.66
N VAL A 27 6.48 -6.37 -9.50
CA VAL A 27 7.50 -6.19 -8.47
C VAL A 27 8.59 -5.28 -9.03
N LEU A 28 8.73 -4.10 -8.44
CA LEU A 28 9.76 -3.14 -8.77
C LEU A 28 11.01 -3.37 -7.91
N THR A 29 12.16 -3.04 -8.44
CA THR A 29 13.40 -2.94 -7.66
C THR A 29 13.43 -1.66 -6.82
N ASN A 30 14.30 -1.59 -5.82
CA ASN A 30 14.48 -0.36 -5.06
C ASN A 30 14.98 0.82 -5.94
N GLU A 31 15.71 0.54 -7.03
CA GLU A 31 16.14 1.56 -7.98
C GLU A 31 14.96 2.12 -8.79
N GLU A 32 14.04 1.26 -9.24
CA GLU A 32 12.81 1.69 -9.90
C GLU A 32 11.94 2.51 -8.94
N TRP A 33 11.83 2.12 -7.66
CA TRP A 33 11.14 2.89 -6.65
C TRP A 33 11.76 4.28 -6.40
N ASN A 34 13.08 4.40 -6.46
CA ASN A 34 13.75 5.70 -6.36
C ASN A 34 13.37 6.61 -7.54
N ALA A 35 13.24 6.08 -8.75
CA ALA A 35 12.78 6.85 -9.91
C ALA A 35 11.32 7.33 -9.74
N VAL A 36 10.45 6.50 -9.18
CA VAL A 36 9.07 6.89 -8.82
C VAL A 36 9.07 8.02 -7.78
N ALA A 37 9.93 7.91 -6.76
CA ALA A 37 10.07 8.96 -5.75
C ALA A 37 10.52 10.29 -6.36
N GLU A 38 11.52 10.28 -7.24
CA GLU A 38 11.99 11.48 -7.93
C GLU A 38 10.89 12.12 -8.78
N ASP A 39 10.08 11.32 -9.47
CA ASP A 39 8.94 11.79 -10.24
C ASP A 39 7.87 12.46 -9.35
N ILE A 40 7.56 11.86 -8.20
CA ILE A 40 6.66 12.45 -7.21
C ILE A 40 7.21 13.80 -6.72
N PHE A 41 8.50 13.88 -6.35
CA PHE A 41 9.11 15.10 -5.85
C PHE A 41 9.19 16.23 -6.88
N ASN A 42 9.38 15.90 -8.16
CA ASN A 42 9.49 16.90 -9.22
C ASN A 42 8.14 17.55 -9.54
N GLU A 43 7.03 16.90 -9.27
CA GLU A 43 5.70 17.37 -9.64
C GLU A 43 4.87 17.89 -8.47
N MET A 44 5.29 17.61 -7.22
CA MET A 44 4.50 17.93 -6.04
C MET A 44 5.26 18.82 -5.05
N GLU A 45 4.51 19.70 -4.38
CA GLU A 45 5.03 20.47 -3.25
C GLU A 45 4.98 19.61 -1.97
N LEU A 46 6.05 18.89 -1.70
CA LEU A 46 6.21 18.07 -0.50
C LEU A 46 7.19 18.74 0.49
N PRO A 47 7.09 18.47 1.80
CA PRO A 47 8.13 18.85 2.74
C PRO A 47 9.46 18.16 2.38
N ALA A 48 10.58 18.65 2.93
CA ALA A 48 11.84 17.93 2.79
C ALA A 48 11.72 16.54 3.40
N MET A 49 12.02 15.50 2.61
CA MET A 49 11.87 14.09 2.99
C MET A 49 13.18 13.33 2.83
N MET A 50 13.29 12.21 3.51
CA MET A 50 14.40 11.27 3.39
C MET A 50 13.88 9.88 3.03
N ALA A 51 14.63 9.17 2.17
CA ALA A 51 14.37 7.76 1.92
C ALA A 51 15.06 6.92 2.99
N LEU A 52 14.38 5.87 3.46
CA LEU A 52 14.96 4.92 4.41
C LEU A 52 15.73 3.80 3.71
N SER A 53 16.84 3.38 4.32
CA SER A 53 17.54 2.14 4.00
C SER A 53 16.89 0.93 4.69
N SER A 54 17.32 -0.28 4.33
CA SER A 54 16.80 -1.51 4.95
C SER A 54 17.10 -1.60 6.46
N GLU A 55 18.22 -1.05 6.92
CA GLU A 55 18.58 -1.00 8.34
C GLU A 55 17.67 -0.01 9.09
N GLU A 56 17.49 1.18 8.53
CA GLU A 56 16.64 2.23 9.11
C GLU A 56 15.16 1.82 9.13
N LEU A 57 14.69 1.07 8.13
CA LEU A 57 13.33 0.54 8.09
C LEU A 57 13.01 -0.28 9.34
N THR A 58 13.93 -1.16 9.74
CA THR A 58 13.76 -1.98 10.93
C THR A 58 13.93 -1.17 12.22
N ASP A 59 14.93 -0.32 12.28
CA ASP A 59 15.26 0.44 13.49
C ASP A 59 14.27 1.56 13.82
N ILE A 60 13.72 2.21 12.77
CA ILE A 60 12.81 3.37 12.92
C ILE A 60 11.35 2.93 12.94
N LEU A 61 10.94 2.04 12.03
CA LEU A 61 9.53 1.65 11.87
C LEU A 61 9.20 0.31 12.52
N GLY A 62 10.19 -0.49 12.92
CA GLY A 62 9.99 -1.82 13.47
C GLY A 62 9.56 -2.86 12.42
N ILE A 63 9.73 -2.57 11.13
CA ILE A 63 9.32 -3.42 10.02
C ILE A 63 10.51 -4.25 9.55
N ASN A 64 10.33 -5.57 9.47
CA ASN A 64 11.40 -6.48 9.06
C ASN A 64 11.64 -6.43 7.55
N ALA A 65 12.71 -5.74 7.13
CA ALA A 65 13.13 -5.66 5.73
C ALA A 65 13.38 -7.05 5.09
N GLY A 66 13.67 -8.08 5.88
CA GLY A 66 13.82 -9.46 5.41
C GLY A 66 12.54 -10.07 4.84
N ASN A 67 11.36 -9.51 5.14
CA ASN A 67 10.06 -9.93 4.63
C ASN A 67 9.69 -9.25 3.30
N LEU A 68 10.53 -8.33 2.79
CA LEU A 68 10.28 -7.54 1.60
C LEU A 68 11.17 -7.95 0.43
N ASP A 69 10.63 -7.89 -0.79
CA ASP A 69 11.40 -7.93 -2.03
C ASP A 69 11.96 -6.54 -2.34
N SER A 70 11.15 -5.51 -2.17
CA SER A 70 11.53 -4.11 -2.32
C SER A 70 10.60 -3.18 -1.54
N PHE A 71 10.96 -1.91 -1.44
CA PHE A 71 10.14 -0.89 -0.77
C PHE A 71 10.51 0.52 -1.22
N LEU A 72 9.58 1.45 -1.04
CA LEU A 72 9.77 2.89 -1.06
C LEU A 72 9.25 3.46 0.24
N ILE A 73 10.13 4.02 1.06
CA ILE A 73 9.75 4.66 2.32
C ILE A 73 10.35 6.05 2.37
N MET A 74 9.48 7.04 2.34
CA MET A 74 9.83 8.45 2.41
C MET A 74 9.22 9.05 3.67
N LEU A 75 10.06 9.54 4.57
CA LEU A 75 9.67 10.18 5.82
C LEU A 75 10.07 11.65 5.83
N PRO A 76 9.31 12.53 6.53
CA PRO A 76 9.66 13.94 6.62
C PRO A 76 10.93 14.13 7.46
N MET A 77 11.82 15.00 7.02
CA MET A 77 13.03 15.36 7.76
C MET A 77 12.74 16.22 9.00
N MET A 78 11.54 16.78 9.11
CA MET A 78 11.14 17.65 10.23
C MET A 78 9.90 17.08 10.91
N SER A 79 9.96 16.97 12.24
CA SER A 79 8.90 16.41 13.10
C SER A 79 7.62 17.25 13.19
N VAL A 80 7.52 18.34 12.44
CA VAL A 80 6.30 19.16 12.31
C VAL A 80 5.43 18.77 11.11
N HIS A 81 5.87 17.80 10.31
CA HIS A 81 5.14 17.26 9.17
C HIS A 81 4.82 15.79 9.38
N ALA A 82 3.58 15.41 9.12
CA ALA A 82 3.12 14.01 9.17
C ALA A 82 3.13 13.32 7.80
N THR A 83 3.63 13.99 6.77
CA THR A 83 3.64 13.45 5.40
C THR A 83 4.55 12.23 5.30
N GLU A 84 4.00 11.09 4.91
CA GLU A 84 4.75 9.85 4.66
C GLU A 84 4.25 9.18 3.38
N ILE A 85 5.18 8.64 2.60
CA ILE A 85 4.90 7.85 1.40
C ILE A 85 5.58 6.50 1.60
N MET A 86 4.77 5.45 1.72
CA MET A 86 5.27 4.12 2.05
C MET A 86 4.68 3.09 1.10
N VAL A 87 5.53 2.35 0.42
CA VAL A 87 5.17 1.19 -0.40
C VAL A 87 6.04 0.01 0.02
N TYR A 88 5.40 -1.11 0.30
CA TYR A 88 6.05 -2.34 0.72
C TYR A 88 5.67 -3.45 -0.26
N GLN A 89 6.63 -4.00 -0.98
CA GLN A 89 6.43 -5.21 -1.78
C GLN A 89 6.91 -6.41 -0.98
N ALA A 90 5.94 -7.11 -0.39
CA ALA A 90 6.20 -8.26 0.45
C ALA A 90 6.59 -9.48 -0.37
N LYS A 91 7.48 -10.30 0.17
CA LYS A 91 7.77 -11.64 -0.35
C LYS A 91 6.51 -12.51 -0.32
N ASP A 92 6.49 -13.54 -1.14
CA ASP A 92 5.38 -14.49 -1.20
C ASP A 92 5.01 -15.01 0.18
N GLY A 93 3.73 -14.86 0.54
CA GLY A 93 3.17 -15.28 1.82
C GLY A 93 3.46 -14.36 3.01
N MET A 94 4.16 -13.23 2.82
CA MET A 94 4.54 -12.32 3.90
C MET A 94 3.66 -11.06 4.01
N ILE A 95 2.71 -10.88 3.10
CA ILE A 95 1.90 -9.64 3.06
C ILE A 95 1.09 -9.41 4.35
N GLU A 96 0.56 -10.46 4.97
CA GLU A 96 -0.17 -10.36 6.24
C GLU A 96 0.76 -9.92 7.37
N THR A 97 1.95 -10.54 7.49
CA THR A 97 2.96 -10.18 8.49
C THR A 97 3.42 -8.72 8.32
N VAL A 98 3.73 -8.31 7.09
CA VAL A 98 4.12 -6.92 6.78
C VAL A 98 2.99 -5.95 7.14
N THR A 99 1.74 -6.30 6.81
CA THR A 99 0.58 -5.47 7.15
C THR A 99 0.39 -5.32 8.66
N GLU A 100 0.61 -6.37 9.44
CA GLU A 100 0.54 -6.31 10.91
C GLU A 100 1.64 -5.41 11.49
N GLU A 101 2.89 -5.54 11.01
CA GLU A 101 4.01 -4.69 11.42
C GLU A 101 3.74 -3.21 11.09
N VAL A 102 3.26 -2.92 9.87
CA VAL A 102 2.90 -1.55 9.44
C VAL A 102 1.74 -0.98 10.24
N ASN A 103 0.71 -1.76 10.54
CA ASN A 103 -0.41 -1.31 11.37
C ASN A 103 0.05 -0.96 12.80
N ALA A 104 0.94 -1.75 13.40
CA ALA A 104 1.49 -1.45 14.71
C ALA A 104 2.28 -0.12 14.72
N TYR A 105 3.03 0.18 13.65
CA TYR A 105 3.66 1.47 13.47
C TYR A 105 2.63 2.59 13.35
N LEU A 106 1.62 2.44 12.48
CA LEU A 106 0.60 3.46 12.23
C LEU A 106 -0.25 3.77 13.46
N ASP A 107 -0.55 2.77 14.29
CA ASP A 107 -1.29 2.98 15.56
C ASP A 107 -0.50 3.90 16.51
N ASN A 108 0.82 3.67 16.64
CA ASN A 108 1.69 4.52 17.44
C ASN A 108 1.81 5.93 16.83
N TYR A 109 1.92 6.02 15.51
CA TYR A 109 2.03 7.28 14.78
C TYR A 109 0.76 8.12 14.94
N GLU A 110 -0.42 7.51 14.79
CA GLU A 110 -1.71 8.17 15.02
C GLU A 110 -1.87 8.65 16.46
N GLN A 111 -1.48 7.83 17.44
CA GLN A 111 -1.51 8.22 18.83
C GLN A 111 -0.62 9.45 19.10
N MET A 112 0.59 9.49 18.56
CA MET A 112 1.51 10.61 18.70
C MET A 112 0.90 11.91 18.12
N TRP A 113 0.39 11.87 16.89
CA TRP A 113 -0.17 13.04 16.22
C TRP A 113 -1.47 13.51 16.84
N SER A 114 -2.27 12.63 17.45
CA SER A 114 -3.57 12.96 18.09
C SER A 114 -3.48 14.05 19.17
N THR A 115 -2.28 14.25 19.73
CA THR A 115 -2.03 15.21 20.82
C THR A 115 -1.11 16.36 20.42
N TYR A 116 -0.69 16.43 19.13
CA TYR A 116 0.34 17.38 18.70
C TYR A 116 -0.21 18.48 17.80
N LEU A 117 -0.18 18.33 16.48
CA LEU A 117 -0.62 19.34 15.50
C LEU A 117 -1.93 18.90 14.85
N PRO A 118 -3.08 19.57 15.11
CA PRO A 118 -4.38 19.14 14.61
C PRO A 118 -4.44 18.97 13.09
N ASP A 119 -3.86 19.89 12.32
CA ASP A 119 -3.89 19.83 10.85
C ASP A 119 -3.10 18.63 10.33
N GLN A 120 -1.96 18.30 10.95
CA GLN A 120 -1.16 17.14 10.60
C GLN A 120 -1.84 15.84 11.05
N TYR A 121 -2.53 15.85 12.18
CA TYR A 121 -3.35 14.72 12.62
C TYR A 121 -4.49 14.40 11.65
N GLU A 122 -5.10 15.41 11.04
CA GLU A 122 -6.10 15.17 9.98
C GLU A 122 -5.49 14.42 8.78
N LEU A 123 -4.25 14.71 8.39
CA LEU A 123 -3.57 13.93 7.33
C LEU A 123 -3.42 12.46 7.72
N VAL A 124 -2.99 12.19 8.95
CA VAL A 124 -2.81 10.81 9.46
C VAL A 124 -4.14 10.04 9.46
N LYS A 125 -5.22 10.67 9.90
CA LYS A 125 -6.56 10.05 9.91
C LYS A 125 -7.11 9.77 8.51
N ASN A 126 -6.81 10.66 7.56
CA ASN A 126 -7.30 10.57 6.18
C ASN A 126 -6.32 9.82 5.26
N ARG A 127 -5.33 9.13 5.83
CA ARG A 127 -4.37 8.35 5.04
C ARG A 127 -5.04 7.38 4.10
N VAL A 128 -4.43 7.17 2.96
CA VAL A 128 -4.76 6.06 2.07
C VAL A 128 -3.95 4.84 2.51
N GLN A 129 -4.63 3.73 2.75
CA GLN A 129 -4.00 2.44 3.00
C GLN A 129 -4.71 1.37 2.17
N ARG A 130 -3.97 0.65 1.33
CA ARG A 130 -4.53 -0.41 0.48
C ARG A 130 -3.49 -1.46 0.12
N THR A 131 -3.96 -2.64 -0.25
CA THR A 131 -3.13 -3.76 -0.70
C THR A 131 -3.54 -4.18 -2.11
N ILE A 132 -2.55 -4.40 -2.99
CA ILE A 132 -2.71 -4.95 -4.33
C ILE A 132 -1.75 -6.15 -4.44
N GLY A 133 -2.29 -7.38 -4.48
CA GLY A 133 -1.47 -8.59 -4.41
C GLY A 133 -0.54 -8.58 -3.19
N ASN A 134 0.77 -8.65 -3.41
CA ASN A 134 1.78 -8.58 -2.35
C ASN A 134 2.29 -7.15 -2.06
N THR A 135 1.63 -6.12 -2.56
CA THR A 135 2.06 -4.72 -2.37
C THR A 135 1.12 -3.99 -1.42
N LEU A 136 1.65 -3.53 -0.27
CA LEU A 136 0.96 -2.64 0.66
C LEU A 136 1.38 -1.20 0.39
N ILE A 137 0.42 -0.30 0.23
CA ILE A 137 0.61 1.13 -0.02
C ILE A 137 -0.01 1.91 1.13
N VAL A 138 0.76 2.84 1.73
CA VAL A 138 0.29 3.77 2.75
C VAL A 138 0.77 5.17 2.38
N ILE A 139 -0.17 6.12 2.25
CA ILE A 139 0.11 7.50 1.90
C ILE A 139 -0.55 8.43 2.91
N ILE A 140 0.27 9.26 3.54
CA ILE A 140 -0.14 10.35 4.43
C ILE A 140 0.34 11.64 3.77
N ALA A 141 -0.55 12.38 3.12
CA ALA A 141 -0.21 13.60 2.38
C ALA A 141 -1.47 14.45 2.15
N GLU A 142 -1.29 15.71 1.75
CA GLU A 142 -2.40 16.59 1.35
C GLU A 142 -3.04 16.12 0.04
N ASP A 143 -2.23 15.79 -0.97
CA ASP A 143 -2.68 15.25 -2.26
C ASP A 143 -2.32 13.76 -2.37
N THR A 144 -3.12 12.93 -1.76
CA THR A 144 -2.96 11.47 -1.83
C THR A 144 -3.32 10.91 -3.21
N GLU A 145 -4.23 11.56 -3.95
CA GLU A 145 -4.74 11.07 -5.24
C GLU A 145 -3.63 11.08 -6.30
N THR A 146 -2.87 12.17 -6.39
CA THR A 146 -1.76 12.29 -7.34
C THR A 146 -0.65 11.28 -7.02
N ILE A 147 -0.29 11.12 -5.74
CA ILE A 147 0.75 10.16 -5.33
C ILE A 147 0.31 8.72 -5.68
N VAL A 148 -0.92 8.37 -5.33
CA VAL A 148 -1.50 7.04 -5.62
C VAL A 148 -1.49 6.77 -7.13
N ALA A 149 -1.88 7.75 -7.96
CA ALA A 149 -1.91 7.57 -9.41
C ALA A 149 -0.51 7.28 -9.99
N LYS A 150 0.54 7.92 -9.47
CA LYS A 150 1.93 7.66 -9.88
C LYS A 150 2.41 6.28 -9.46
N ILE A 151 2.10 5.87 -8.24
CA ILE A 151 2.42 4.52 -7.74
C ILE A 151 1.68 3.47 -8.58
N ASP A 152 0.39 3.68 -8.87
CA ASP A 152 -0.40 2.76 -9.70
C ASP A 152 0.15 2.63 -11.11
N ALA A 153 0.55 3.74 -11.73
CA ALA A 153 1.16 3.71 -13.05
C ALA A 153 2.46 2.87 -13.05
N ALA A 154 3.30 3.02 -12.03
CA ALA A 154 4.53 2.23 -11.90
C ALA A 154 4.27 0.73 -11.68
N LEU A 155 3.20 0.37 -10.96
CA LEU A 155 2.83 -1.03 -10.69
C LEU A 155 2.14 -1.70 -11.88
N ALA A 156 1.61 -0.92 -12.84
CA ALA A 156 0.89 -1.42 -14.01
C ALA A 156 1.80 -1.70 -15.23
N GLU A 157 3.02 -1.16 -15.27
CA GLU A 157 4.00 -1.34 -16.37
C GLU A 157 4.77 -2.67 -16.23
#